data_e335909cb73618bfaa13efc5000dc4c7
#
_entry.id   e335909cb73618bfaa13efc5000dc4c7
#
_cell.length_a   1.000
_cell.length_b   1.000
_cell.length_c   1.000
_cell.angle_alpha   90.00
_cell.angle_beta   90.00
_cell.angle_gamma   90.00
#
_symmetry.space_group_name_H-M   'P 1'
#
loop_
_entity.id
_entity.type
_entity.pdbx_description
1 polymer ?
#
loop_
_entity_poly.entity_id
_entity_poly.type
_entity_poly.pdbx_seq_one_letter_code
_entity_poly.pdbx_strand_id
1 'polypeptide(L)'
;IKYFISSFIVLVIATPFFISFLKPYQKLRILTFFDPEKDPLGAGYQIIQSKIAVGSGGFSGKGFLKGTQSYLDFLPEKHTDFIFTLFSEEFGFIGSIGLLLVYSILIYRIIYIGSISRNFFSKLFCYGYGSSIFIYIAVNMSMVLGLLPIVGSPLPIMSYGGSSMLATMVGLGVVLSSKIYHRQIIA
;
A
#
# COMPACT_ATOMS: atom_id res chain seq x y z
N ILE A 1 -14.46 -3.14 -27.41
CA ILE A 1 -14.93 -1.86 -26.88
C ILE A 1 -16.36 -2.00 -26.35
N LYS A 2 -17.32 -2.57 -27.11
CA LYS A 2 -18.73 -2.72 -26.68
C LYS A 2 -18.86 -3.49 -25.34
N TYR A 3 -18.12 -4.59 -25.15
CA TYR A 3 -18.13 -5.37 -23.92
C TYR A 3 -17.52 -4.61 -22.73
N PHE A 4 -16.50 -3.78 -22.96
CA PHE A 4 -15.93 -2.92 -21.91
C PHE A 4 -16.92 -1.85 -21.47
N ILE A 5 -17.62 -1.22 -22.42
CA ILE A 5 -18.63 -0.19 -22.11
C ILE A 5 -19.81 -0.82 -21.37
N SER A 6 -20.32 -1.98 -21.82
CA SER A 6 -21.43 -2.65 -21.13
C SER A 6 -21.03 -3.11 -19.72
N SER A 7 -19.82 -3.66 -19.53
CA SER A 7 -19.30 -4.02 -18.20
C SER A 7 -19.19 -2.80 -17.29
N PHE A 8 -18.71 -1.67 -17.79
CA PHE A 8 -18.62 -0.43 -17.02
C PHE A 8 -20.00 0.10 -16.60
N ILE A 9 -20.97 0.10 -17.52
CA ILE A 9 -22.35 0.51 -17.22
C ILE A 9 -22.99 -0.39 -16.14
N VAL A 10 -22.82 -1.71 -16.27
CA VAL A 10 -23.31 -2.67 -15.25
C VAL A 10 -22.68 -2.39 -13.90
N LEU A 11 -21.38 -2.10 -13.84
CA LEU A 11 -20.66 -1.81 -12.61
C LEU A 11 -21.16 -0.51 -11.95
N VAL A 12 -21.39 0.53 -12.74
CA VAL A 12 -21.96 1.81 -12.25
C VAL A 12 -23.37 1.63 -11.69
N ILE A 13 -24.24 0.88 -12.38
CA ILE A 13 -25.61 0.60 -11.94
C ILE A 13 -25.61 -0.29 -10.67
N ALA A 14 -24.68 -1.23 -10.56
CA ALA A 14 -24.56 -2.11 -9.41
C ALA A 14 -23.98 -1.41 -8.16
N THR A 15 -23.26 -0.29 -8.32
CA THR A 15 -22.61 0.43 -7.22
C THR A 15 -23.56 0.79 -6.06
N PRO A 16 -24.75 1.42 -6.27
CA PRO A 16 -25.66 1.75 -5.17
C PRO A 16 -26.20 0.51 -4.45
N PHE A 17 -26.37 -0.60 -5.18
CA PHE A 17 -26.78 -1.87 -4.61
C PHE A 17 -25.66 -2.44 -3.70
N PHE A 18 -24.42 -2.43 -4.15
CA PHE A 18 -23.29 -2.86 -3.31
C PHE A 18 -23.10 -1.98 -2.08
N ILE A 19 -23.32 -0.65 -2.17
CA ILE A 19 -23.23 0.26 -1.03
C ILE A 19 -24.28 -0.10 0.04
N SER A 20 -25.45 -0.60 -0.33
CA SER A 20 -26.49 -0.98 0.64
C SER A 20 -26.08 -2.17 1.51
N PHE A 21 -25.26 -3.09 0.99
CA PHE A 21 -24.74 -4.26 1.71
C PHE A 21 -23.52 -3.98 2.60
N LEU A 22 -22.92 -2.79 2.48
CA LEU A 22 -21.78 -2.43 3.31
C LEU A 22 -22.18 -2.33 4.78
N LYS A 23 -21.34 -2.83 5.65
CA LYS A 23 -21.48 -2.67 7.10
C LYS A 23 -21.40 -1.20 7.50
N PRO A 24 -22.02 -0.78 8.62
CA PRO A 24 -22.02 0.62 9.04
C PRO A 24 -20.65 1.27 9.13
N TYR A 25 -19.63 0.54 9.62
CA TYR A 25 -18.27 1.04 9.72
C TYR A 25 -17.61 1.26 8.34
N GLN A 26 -17.96 0.46 7.31
CA GLN A 26 -17.45 0.62 5.96
C GLN A 26 -18.04 1.85 5.28
N LYS A 27 -19.36 2.06 5.48
CA LYS A 27 -20.05 3.27 5.02
C LYS A 27 -19.45 4.52 5.66
N LEU A 28 -19.17 4.46 6.97
CA LEU A 28 -18.55 5.57 7.69
C LEU A 28 -17.17 5.92 7.09
N ARG A 29 -16.32 4.93 6.80
CA ARG A 29 -15.00 5.17 6.19
C ARG A 29 -15.08 5.83 4.82
N ILE A 30 -16.08 5.46 4.00
CA ILE A 30 -16.30 6.10 2.70
C ILE A 30 -16.79 7.53 2.88
N LEU A 31 -17.74 7.79 3.79
CA LEU A 31 -18.23 9.14 4.08
C LEU A 31 -17.13 10.03 4.64
N THR A 32 -16.34 9.53 5.57
CA THR A 32 -15.21 10.24 6.17
C THR A 32 -14.12 10.57 5.15
N PHE A 33 -13.97 9.77 4.10
CA PHE A 33 -13.05 10.08 3.01
C PHE A 33 -13.45 11.34 2.24
N PHE A 34 -14.76 11.52 1.97
CA PHE A 34 -15.27 12.72 1.29
C PHE A 34 -15.36 13.94 2.21
N ASP A 35 -15.58 13.73 3.50
CA ASP A 35 -15.72 14.78 4.49
C ASP A 35 -15.05 14.34 5.82
N PRO A 36 -13.71 14.52 5.91
CA PRO A 36 -12.96 14.11 7.09
C PRO A 36 -13.35 14.84 8.37
N GLU A 37 -13.93 16.03 8.26
CA GLU A 37 -14.34 16.85 9.41
C GLU A 37 -15.55 16.26 10.17
N LYS A 38 -16.30 15.38 9.54
CA LYS A 38 -17.43 14.69 10.19
C LYS A 38 -17.03 13.63 11.22
N ASP A 39 -15.77 13.19 11.19
CA ASP A 39 -15.23 12.23 12.15
C ASP A 39 -13.92 12.75 12.76
N PRO A 40 -13.99 13.79 13.61
CA PRO A 40 -12.82 14.48 14.12
C PRO A 40 -12.03 13.68 15.18
N LEU A 41 -12.51 12.52 15.62
CA LEU A 41 -11.85 11.65 16.60
C LEU A 41 -11.48 10.27 16.05
N GLY A 42 -11.92 9.94 14.83
CA GLY A 42 -11.69 8.64 14.20
C GLY A 42 -10.85 8.70 12.93
N ALA A 43 -11.36 8.06 11.88
CA ALA A 43 -10.65 7.96 10.59
C ALA A 43 -10.36 9.32 9.94
N GLY A 44 -11.25 10.32 10.12
CA GLY A 44 -11.04 11.68 9.60
C GLY A 44 -9.83 12.36 10.22
N TYR A 45 -9.67 12.23 11.54
CA TYR A 45 -8.50 12.74 12.25
C TYR A 45 -7.21 12.15 11.70
N GLN A 46 -7.16 10.83 11.50
CA GLN A 46 -5.98 10.15 10.98
C GLN A 46 -5.60 10.65 9.58
N ILE A 47 -6.58 10.87 8.68
CA ILE A 47 -6.33 11.41 7.34
C ILE A 47 -5.76 12.83 7.42
N ILE A 48 -6.34 13.70 8.24
CA ILE A 48 -5.88 15.08 8.40
C ILE A 48 -4.46 15.10 8.95
N GLN A 49 -4.20 14.36 10.04
CA GLN A 49 -2.88 14.31 10.66
C GLN A 49 -1.82 13.71 9.75
N SER A 50 -2.16 12.67 8.97
CA SER A 50 -1.22 12.10 8.00
C SER A 50 -0.84 13.10 6.90
N LYS A 51 -1.80 13.86 6.36
CA LYS A 51 -1.53 14.91 5.38
C LYS A 51 -0.67 16.05 5.95
N ILE A 52 -0.93 16.46 7.18
CA ILE A 52 -0.13 17.47 7.88
C ILE A 52 1.31 16.97 8.06
N ALA A 53 1.48 15.72 8.51
CA ALA A 53 2.79 15.13 8.72
C ALA A 53 3.60 15.05 7.42
N VAL A 54 3.01 14.48 6.36
CA VAL A 54 3.66 14.40 5.03
C VAL A 54 4.02 15.78 4.50
N GLY A 55 3.08 16.75 4.58
CA GLY A 55 3.32 18.13 4.15
C GLY A 55 4.41 18.83 4.95
N SER A 56 4.47 18.56 6.25
CA SER A 56 5.47 19.18 7.15
C SER A 56 6.89 18.67 6.93
N GLY A 57 7.06 17.49 6.30
CA GLY A 57 8.36 16.94 5.94
C GLY A 57 9.09 17.74 4.86
N GLY A 58 8.36 18.49 4.00
CA GLY A 58 8.98 19.31 2.96
C GLY A 58 9.90 18.50 2.02
N PHE A 59 10.95 19.15 1.49
CA PHE A 59 11.87 18.51 0.56
C PHE A 59 12.88 17.57 1.23
N SER A 60 13.50 17.95 2.32
CA SER A 60 14.61 17.23 2.96
C SER A 60 14.23 16.53 4.26
N GLY A 61 12.98 16.69 4.71
CA GLY A 61 12.52 16.16 6.00
C GLY A 61 12.95 17.00 7.19
N LYS A 62 12.37 16.69 8.35
CA LYS A 62 12.71 17.31 9.64
C LYS A 62 13.98 16.72 10.27
N GLY A 63 14.42 15.57 9.76
CA GLY A 63 15.53 14.77 10.30
C GLY A 63 15.04 13.57 11.12
N PHE A 64 15.91 12.57 11.24
CA PHE A 64 15.61 11.32 11.93
C PHE A 64 15.24 11.58 13.39
N LEU A 65 14.13 11.02 13.87
CA LEU A 65 13.54 11.18 15.19
C LEU A 65 13.13 12.62 15.55
N LYS A 66 13.05 13.54 14.58
CA LYS A 66 12.62 14.94 14.81
C LYS A 66 11.20 15.21 14.27
N GLY A 67 10.45 14.19 13.87
CA GLY A 67 9.08 14.29 13.44
C GLY A 67 8.15 14.66 14.60
N THR A 68 7.45 15.79 14.51
CA THR A 68 6.56 16.27 15.57
C THR A 68 5.32 15.42 15.70
N GLN A 69 4.74 14.94 14.58
CA GLN A 69 3.56 14.09 14.56
C GLN A 69 3.89 12.67 15.09
N SER A 70 5.11 12.22 14.81
CA SER A 70 5.64 10.96 15.32
C SER A 70 5.84 10.98 16.83
N TYR A 71 6.45 12.06 17.34
CA TYR A 71 6.84 12.17 18.75
C TYR A 71 5.65 12.41 19.68
N LEU A 72 4.66 13.17 19.24
CA LEU A 72 3.49 13.56 20.05
C LEU A 72 2.34 12.52 20.00
N ASP A 73 2.55 11.36 19.38
CA ASP A 73 1.57 10.27 19.31
C ASP A 73 0.19 10.65 18.73
N PHE A 74 0.16 11.63 17.81
CA PHE A 74 -1.10 12.05 17.18
C PHE A 74 -1.70 10.97 16.25
N LEU A 75 -0.91 9.99 15.81
CA LEU A 75 -1.35 8.89 14.96
C LEU A 75 -1.31 7.56 15.75
N PRO A 76 -2.46 6.98 16.14
CA PRO A 76 -2.52 5.74 16.91
C PRO A 76 -1.84 4.56 16.19
N GLU A 77 -2.04 4.42 14.88
CA GLU A 77 -1.53 3.31 14.04
C GLU A 77 -0.25 3.69 13.27
N LYS A 78 0.59 4.54 13.86
CA LYS A 78 1.79 5.09 13.21
C LYS A 78 2.82 4.03 12.81
N HIS A 79 2.92 2.93 13.53
CA HIS A 79 3.91 1.87 13.27
C HIS A 79 3.42 0.82 12.28
N THR A 80 2.12 0.77 12.00
CA THR A 80 1.48 -0.20 11.13
C THR A 80 1.10 0.45 9.79
N ASP A 81 -0.07 1.01 9.70
CA ASP A 81 -0.65 1.48 8.45
C ASP A 81 -0.12 2.84 8.00
N PHE A 82 0.29 3.68 8.95
CA PHE A 82 0.78 5.04 8.70
C PHE A 82 2.31 5.19 8.80
N ILE A 83 3.07 4.09 8.69
CA ILE A 83 4.54 4.13 8.77
C ILE A 83 5.15 5.04 7.69
N PHE A 84 4.56 5.10 6.50
CA PHE A 84 5.00 5.97 5.43
C PHE A 84 4.83 7.45 5.79
N THR A 85 3.84 7.81 6.61
CA THR A 85 3.64 9.17 7.12
C THR A 85 4.85 9.61 7.94
N LEU A 86 5.29 8.76 8.89
CA LEU A 86 6.46 9.04 9.72
C LEU A 86 7.72 9.17 8.88
N PHE A 87 7.91 8.23 7.96
CA PHE A 87 9.05 8.22 7.06
C PHE A 87 9.11 9.50 6.21
N SER A 88 7.98 9.94 5.67
CA SER A 88 7.93 11.17 4.85
C SER A 88 8.06 12.44 5.69
N GLU A 89 7.65 12.46 6.96
CA GLU A 89 7.92 13.59 7.87
C GLU A 89 9.41 13.72 8.19
N GLU A 90 10.10 12.60 8.44
CA GLU A 90 11.50 12.60 8.84
C GLU A 90 12.46 12.79 7.67
N PHE A 91 12.22 12.13 6.53
CA PHE A 91 13.12 12.11 5.37
C PHE A 91 12.64 12.98 4.20
N GLY A 92 11.43 13.54 4.29
CA GLY A 92 10.86 14.44 3.30
C GLY A 92 10.59 13.80 1.95
N PHE A 93 10.44 14.64 0.95
CA PHE A 93 10.14 14.23 -0.43
C PHE A 93 11.28 13.41 -1.06
N ILE A 94 12.53 13.80 -0.80
CA ILE A 94 13.71 13.07 -1.33
C ILE A 94 13.75 11.65 -0.76
N GLY A 95 13.56 11.48 0.55
CA GLY A 95 13.51 10.16 1.16
C GLY A 95 12.35 9.32 0.64
N SER A 96 11.18 9.93 0.47
CA SER A 96 9.99 9.24 -0.07
C SER A 96 10.21 8.74 -1.50
N ILE A 97 10.85 9.54 -2.38
CA ILE A 97 11.25 9.09 -3.71
C ILE A 97 12.29 7.97 -3.63
N GLY A 98 13.27 8.09 -2.75
CA GLY A 98 14.27 7.04 -2.52
C GLY A 98 13.63 5.71 -2.14
N LEU A 99 12.66 5.73 -1.23
CA LEU A 99 11.89 4.55 -0.84
C LEU A 99 11.10 3.96 -2.02
N LEU A 100 10.42 4.80 -2.81
CA LEU A 100 9.71 4.36 -4.01
C LEU A 100 10.64 3.73 -5.04
N LEU A 101 11.85 4.25 -5.22
CA LEU A 101 12.87 3.66 -6.09
C LEU A 101 13.29 2.27 -5.60
N VAL A 102 13.52 2.10 -4.31
CA VAL A 102 13.85 0.78 -3.73
C VAL A 102 12.74 -0.22 -3.98
N TYR A 103 11.47 0.15 -3.75
CA TYR A 103 10.34 -0.72 -4.05
C TYR A 103 10.20 -1.02 -5.55
N SER A 104 10.44 -0.03 -6.40
CA SER A 104 10.40 -0.21 -7.87
C SER A 104 11.47 -1.19 -8.33
N ILE A 105 12.68 -1.12 -7.77
CA ILE A 105 13.77 -2.06 -8.04
C ILE A 105 13.38 -3.47 -7.57
N LEU A 106 12.78 -3.60 -6.39
CA LEU A 106 12.33 -4.87 -5.85
C LEU A 106 11.28 -5.52 -6.77
N ILE A 107 10.23 -4.78 -7.15
CA ILE A 107 9.19 -5.25 -8.05
C ILE A 107 9.77 -5.63 -9.42
N TYR A 108 10.62 -4.78 -9.98
CA TYR A 108 11.30 -5.05 -11.24
C TYR A 108 12.09 -6.38 -11.17
N ARG A 109 12.83 -6.62 -10.09
CA ARG A 109 13.60 -7.86 -9.88
C ARG A 109 12.71 -9.08 -9.80
N ILE A 110 11.58 -8.99 -9.10
CA ILE A 110 10.61 -10.09 -9.01
C ILE A 110 10.04 -10.41 -10.39
N ILE A 111 9.62 -9.41 -11.15
CA ILE A 111 9.06 -9.56 -12.50
C ILE A 111 10.14 -10.13 -13.44
N TYR A 112 11.38 -9.64 -13.35
CA TYR A 112 12.50 -10.13 -14.16
C TYR A 112 12.80 -11.61 -13.88
N ILE A 113 12.77 -12.06 -12.63
CA ILE A 113 12.93 -13.48 -12.29
C ILE A 113 11.81 -14.31 -12.93
N GLY A 114 10.57 -13.82 -12.89
CA GLY A 114 9.45 -14.46 -13.55
C GLY A 114 9.64 -14.56 -15.07
N SER A 115 10.18 -13.53 -15.72
CA SER A 115 10.36 -13.50 -17.18
C SER A 115 11.40 -14.52 -17.68
N ILE A 116 12.45 -14.80 -16.92
CA ILE A 116 13.49 -15.76 -17.28
C ILE A 116 13.18 -17.20 -16.86
N SER A 117 12.18 -17.40 -16.01
CA SER A 117 11.79 -18.74 -15.54
C SER A 117 11.13 -19.55 -16.67
N ARG A 118 11.55 -20.80 -16.85
CA ARG A 118 10.94 -21.75 -17.80
C ARG A 118 9.70 -22.44 -17.23
N ASN A 119 9.61 -22.56 -15.90
CA ASN A 119 8.48 -23.17 -15.23
C ASN A 119 7.28 -22.19 -15.22
N PHE A 120 6.14 -22.64 -15.72
CA PHE A 120 4.91 -21.87 -15.81
C PHE A 120 4.40 -21.40 -14.43
N PHE A 121 4.47 -22.28 -13.42
CA PHE A 121 4.10 -21.94 -12.05
C PHE A 121 4.95 -20.81 -11.49
N SER A 122 6.28 -20.91 -11.60
CA SER A 122 7.21 -19.89 -11.14
C SER A 122 6.97 -18.55 -11.82
N LYS A 123 6.70 -18.56 -13.12
CA LYS A 123 6.39 -17.38 -13.91
C LYS A 123 5.13 -16.68 -13.41
N LEU A 124 4.04 -17.45 -13.26
CA LEU A 124 2.75 -16.94 -12.82
C LEU A 124 2.84 -16.43 -11.37
N PHE A 125 3.52 -17.17 -10.50
CA PHE A 125 3.73 -16.77 -9.12
C PHE A 125 4.50 -15.44 -9.02
N CYS A 126 5.62 -15.29 -9.73
CA CYS A 126 6.40 -14.04 -9.69
C CYS A 126 5.59 -12.83 -10.19
N TYR A 127 4.82 -12.96 -11.26
CA TYR A 127 3.98 -11.88 -11.75
C TYR A 127 2.85 -11.55 -10.77
N GLY A 128 2.17 -12.56 -10.24
CA GLY A 128 1.10 -12.36 -9.25
C GLY A 128 1.62 -11.72 -7.96
N TYR A 129 2.76 -12.21 -7.46
CA TYR A 129 3.38 -11.70 -6.24
C TYR A 129 3.92 -10.27 -6.42
N GLY A 130 4.59 -9.98 -7.54
CA GLY A 130 5.04 -8.63 -7.87
C GLY A 130 3.88 -7.63 -7.98
N SER A 131 2.78 -8.04 -8.62
CA SER A 131 1.55 -7.23 -8.70
C SER A 131 0.93 -7.01 -7.32
N SER A 132 0.92 -8.02 -6.45
CA SER A 132 0.40 -7.90 -5.09
C SER A 132 1.20 -6.88 -4.28
N ILE A 133 2.54 -6.97 -4.30
CA ILE A 133 3.41 -5.99 -3.62
C ILE A 133 3.13 -4.57 -4.15
N PHE A 134 3.04 -4.41 -5.48
CA PHE A 134 2.72 -3.10 -6.07
C PHE A 134 1.39 -2.55 -5.57
N ILE A 135 0.34 -3.37 -5.52
CA ILE A 135 -0.99 -2.96 -5.04
C ILE A 135 -0.93 -2.55 -3.56
N TYR A 136 -0.25 -3.34 -2.71
CA TYR A 136 -0.11 -2.99 -1.29
C TYR A 136 0.58 -1.65 -1.09
N ILE A 137 1.68 -1.39 -1.81
CA ILE A 137 2.40 -0.10 -1.76
C ILE A 137 1.51 1.04 -2.26
N ALA A 138 0.88 0.87 -3.43
CA ALA A 138 0.02 1.89 -4.02
C ALA A 138 -1.18 2.24 -3.12
N VAL A 139 -1.84 1.23 -2.55
CA VAL A 139 -2.98 1.44 -1.65
C VAL A 139 -2.55 2.12 -0.36
N ASN A 140 -1.45 1.66 0.29
CA ASN A 140 -0.95 2.27 1.53
C ASN A 140 -0.57 3.74 1.30
N MET A 141 0.25 4.03 0.29
CA MET A 141 0.67 5.41 0.01
C MET A 141 -0.50 6.31 -0.38
N SER A 142 -1.44 5.81 -1.19
CA SER A 142 -2.64 6.56 -1.56
C SER A 142 -3.54 6.85 -0.35
N MET A 143 -3.65 5.91 0.58
CA MET A 143 -4.39 6.08 1.83
C MET A 143 -3.75 7.18 2.70
N VAL A 144 -2.44 7.14 2.88
CA VAL A 144 -1.68 8.12 3.67
C VAL A 144 -1.77 9.52 3.07
N LEU A 145 -1.72 9.64 1.75
CA LEU A 145 -1.89 10.90 1.02
C LEU A 145 -3.36 11.37 0.96
N GLY A 146 -4.30 10.56 1.48
CA GLY A 146 -5.73 10.85 1.45
C GLY A 146 -6.33 10.84 0.05
N LEU A 147 -5.81 10.00 -0.84
CA LEU A 147 -6.35 9.71 -2.17
C LEU A 147 -7.29 8.51 -2.16
N LEU A 148 -7.23 7.68 -1.12
CA LEU A 148 -8.11 6.55 -0.88
C LEU A 148 -8.61 6.56 0.56
N PRO A 149 -9.79 5.97 0.84
CA PRO A 149 -10.27 5.79 2.20
C PRO A 149 -9.33 4.88 3.00
N ILE A 150 -9.32 5.02 4.33
CA ILE A 150 -8.49 4.21 5.20
C ILE A 150 -8.97 2.74 5.15
N VAL A 151 -8.15 1.88 4.57
CA VAL A 151 -8.42 0.44 4.46
C VAL A 151 -7.70 -0.36 5.55
N GLY A 152 -6.60 0.19 6.07
CA GLY A 152 -5.74 -0.51 7.03
C GLY A 152 -4.85 -1.53 6.31
N SER A 153 -4.10 -1.10 5.29
CA SER A 153 -3.16 -1.96 4.57
C SER A 153 -1.73 -1.64 4.99
N PRO A 154 -0.99 -2.62 5.55
CA PRO A 154 0.40 -2.41 5.94
C PRO A 154 1.30 -2.25 4.71
N LEU A 155 2.35 -1.42 4.84
CA LEU A 155 3.38 -1.27 3.83
C LEU A 155 4.32 -2.48 3.88
N PRO A 156 4.50 -3.25 2.79
CA PRO A 156 5.34 -4.45 2.79
C PRO A 156 6.75 -4.17 3.31
N ILE A 157 7.28 -5.06 4.15
CA ILE A 157 8.63 -5.02 4.75
C ILE A 157 8.80 -3.92 5.81
N MET A 158 8.16 -2.77 5.65
CA MET A 158 8.40 -1.59 6.50
C MET A 158 7.43 -1.52 7.70
N SER A 159 6.17 -1.91 7.51
CA SER A 159 5.17 -1.88 8.58
C SER A 159 5.42 -2.92 9.65
N TYR A 160 5.21 -2.53 10.90
CA TYR A 160 5.21 -3.45 12.02
C TYR A 160 4.00 -4.38 11.93
N GLY A 161 4.27 -5.69 11.78
CA GLY A 161 3.24 -6.72 11.71
C GLY A 161 3.86 -8.09 11.45
N GLY A 162 3.82 -8.96 12.47
CA GLY A 162 4.47 -10.29 12.38
C GLY A 162 3.93 -11.15 11.23
N SER A 163 2.60 -11.18 11.06
CA SER A 163 1.95 -11.96 10.01
C SER A 163 2.22 -11.40 8.59
N SER A 164 2.17 -10.08 8.42
CA SER A 164 2.43 -9.44 7.12
C SER A 164 3.90 -9.57 6.71
N MET A 165 4.82 -9.42 7.67
CA MET A 165 6.24 -9.63 7.44
C MET A 165 6.54 -11.08 7.06
N LEU A 166 5.99 -12.04 7.81
CA LEU A 166 6.17 -13.46 7.53
C LEU A 166 5.64 -13.82 6.13
N ALA A 167 4.43 -13.38 5.77
CA ALA A 167 3.86 -13.61 4.45
C ALA A 167 4.73 -13.02 3.34
N THR A 168 5.25 -11.82 3.54
CA THR A 168 6.14 -11.15 2.58
C THR A 168 7.46 -11.91 2.44
N MET A 169 8.07 -12.35 3.55
CA MET A 169 9.33 -13.10 3.51
C MET A 169 9.16 -14.48 2.86
N VAL A 170 8.07 -15.18 3.15
CA VAL A 170 7.76 -16.47 2.50
C VAL A 170 7.58 -16.27 0.98
N GLY A 171 6.85 -15.24 0.56
CA GLY A 171 6.69 -14.92 -0.85
C GLY A 171 8.01 -14.62 -1.56
N LEU A 172 8.90 -13.82 -0.92
CA LEU A 172 10.24 -13.56 -1.44
C LEU A 172 11.10 -14.84 -1.49
N GLY A 173 10.95 -15.75 -0.51
CA GLY A 173 11.60 -17.05 -0.50
C GLY A 173 11.22 -17.91 -1.71
N VAL A 174 9.93 -17.94 -2.07
CA VAL A 174 9.45 -18.63 -3.27
C VAL A 174 10.00 -18.00 -4.55
N VAL A 175 10.07 -16.66 -4.63
CA VAL A 175 10.69 -15.94 -5.75
C VAL A 175 12.17 -16.30 -5.90
N LEU A 176 12.92 -16.36 -4.79
CA LEU A 176 14.33 -16.76 -4.82
C LEU A 176 14.51 -18.22 -5.23
N SER A 177 13.65 -19.12 -4.74
CA SER A 177 13.61 -20.51 -5.20
C SER A 177 13.36 -20.60 -6.71
N SER A 178 12.41 -19.82 -7.21
CA SER A 178 12.13 -19.75 -8.66
C SER A 178 13.33 -19.27 -9.48
N LYS A 179 14.20 -18.41 -8.92
CA LYS A 179 15.44 -17.99 -9.56
C LYS A 179 16.48 -19.14 -9.59
N ILE A 180 16.61 -19.89 -8.50
CA ILE A 180 17.58 -21.00 -8.41
C ILE A 180 17.22 -22.10 -9.41
N TYR A 181 15.94 -22.47 -9.45
CA TYR A 181 15.44 -23.57 -10.27
C TYR A 181 14.87 -23.12 -11.64
N HIS A 182 15.23 -21.92 -12.12
CA HIS A 182 14.63 -21.32 -13.33
C HIS A 182 14.82 -22.14 -14.62
N ARG A 183 15.85 -23.03 -14.67
CA ARG A 183 16.13 -23.91 -15.82
C ARG A 183 15.44 -25.28 -15.76
N GLN A 184 14.91 -25.65 -14.60
CA GLN A 184 14.25 -26.95 -14.43
C GLN A 184 12.79 -26.85 -14.90
N ILE A 185 12.40 -27.70 -15.80
CA ILE A 185 11.00 -27.89 -16.19
C ILE A 185 10.47 -28.98 -15.26
N ILE A 186 9.68 -28.61 -14.28
CA ILE A 186 8.91 -29.57 -13.49
C ILE A 186 7.65 -29.84 -14.32
N ALA A 187 7.56 -31.09 -14.84
CA ALA A 187 6.42 -31.57 -15.58
C ALA A 187 5.20 -31.72 -14.68
#